data_f7a5078e77da37bc8d2ab86f5d38d876
#
_entry.id   f7a5078e77da37bc8d2ab86f5d38d876
#
_cell.length_a   1.000
_cell.length_b   1.000
_cell.length_c   1.000
_cell.angle_alpha   90.00
_cell.angle_beta   90.00
_cell.angle_gamma   90.00
#
_symmetry.space_group_name_H-M   'P 1'
#
loop_
_entity.id
_entity.type
_entity.pdbx_description
1 polymer ?
#
loop_
_entity_poly.entity_id
_entity_poly.type
_entity_poly.pdbx_seq_one_letter_code
_entity_poly.pdbx_strand_id
1 'polypeptide(L)'
;DFSFKSGQYVTLRSKINGELTSRSYSICSSPKSGLLTVAIKCVEGGVFSNYANEALREGDYVEVSAPEGRFVFENDNSKKIFFGVAAGSGITPILSIIKDSLESNDESKFILLYANKSVEDTMFHLEIEDFKSNYNSRFFCYNIYSRENNINSEYGRIDSGFINYCLKQHSELNFDKFFIC
;
A
#
# COMPACT_ATOMS: atom_id res chain seq x y z
N ASP A 1 -16.04 -4.95 -16.82
CA ASP A 1 -14.60 -4.72 -16.95
C ASP A 1 -14.08 -4.23 -15.60
N PHE A 2 -13.04 -4.90 -15.06
CA PHE A 2 -12.37 -4.57 -13.80
C PHE A 2 -10.98 -3.99 -14.04
N SER A 3 -10.75 -3.36 -15.19
CA SER A 3 -9.54 -2.57 -15.38
C SER A 3 -9.49 -1.42 -14.38
N PHE A 4 -8.32 -1.16 -13.80
CA PHE A 4 -8.14 -0.13 -12.77
C PHE A 4 -6.83 0.63 -12.98
N LYS A 5 -6.74 1.81 -12.36
CA LYS A 5 -5.51 2.56 -12.18
C LYS A 5 -4.95 2.28 -10.78
N SER A 6 -3.63 2.21 -10.66
CA SER A 6 -2.98 2.03 -9.35
C SER A 6 -3.38 3.13 -8.37
N GLY A 7 -3.71 2.72 -7.14
CA GLY A 7 -4.22 3.60 -6.08
C GLY A 7 -5.76 3.65 -5.98
N GLN A 8 -6.51 3.10 -6.94
CA GLN A 8 -7.97 2.97 -6.83
C GLN A 8 -8.39 1.93 -5.80
N TYR A 9 -9.67 1.95 -5.45
CA TYR A 9 -10.31 1.00 -4.53
C TYR A 9 -11.55 0.37 -5.17
N VAL A 10 -12.00 -0.73 -4.58
CA VAL A 10 -13.30 -1.34 -4.84
C VAL A 10 -14.10 -1.41 -3.55
N THR A 11 -15.43 -1.41 -3.67
CA THR A 11 -16.32 -1.67 -2.55
C THR A 11 -16.75 -3.13 -2.60
N LEU A 12 -16.39 -3.89 -1.56
CA LEU A 12 -16.83 -5.25 -1.36
C LEU A 12 -18.13 -5.25 -0.55
N ARG A 13 -19.07 -6.13 -0.94
CA ARG A 13 -20.36 -6.28 -0.28
C ARG A 13 -20.68 -7.75 -0.07
N SER A 14 -21.13 -8.09 1.13
CA SER A 14 -21.56 -9.44 1.48
C SER A 14 -22.67 -9.40 2.51
N LYS A 15 -23.49 -10.45 2.55
CA LYS A 15 -24.51 -10.63 3.59
C LYS A 15 -23.88 -11.33 4.78
N ILE A 16 -23.75 -10.60 5.89
CA ILE A 16 -23.11 -11.08 7.13
C ILE A 16 -24.17 -11.08 8.22
N ASN A 17 -24.41 -12.21 8.88
CA ASN A 17 -25.42 -12.37 9.91
C ASN A 17 -26.82 -11.88 9.51
N GLY A 18 -27.18 -12.05 8.23
CA GLY A 18 -28.48 -11.62 7.70
C GLY A 18 -28.51 -10.17 7.22
N GLU A 19 -27.51 -9.34 7.48
CA GLU A 19 -27.44 -7.94 7.11
C GLU A 19 -26.46 -7.71 5.96
N LEU A 20 -26.83 -6.85 5.02
CA LEU A 20 -25.97 -6.46 3.91
C LEU A 20 -24.93 -5.46 4.40
N THR A 21 -23.67 -5.89 4.39
CA THR A 21 -22.52 -5.08 4.85
C THR A 21 -21.59 -4.78 3.69
N SER A 22 -21.13 -3.53 3.56
CA SER A 22 -20.18 -3.11 2.53
C SER A 22 -19.02 -2.35 3.11
N ARG A 23 -17.81 -2.52 2.51
CA ARG A 23 -16.59 -1.77 2.86
C ARG A 23 -15.74 -1.57 1.61
N SER A 24 -15.10 -0.41 1.57
CA SER A 24 -14.15 -0.09 0.50
C SER A 24 -12.75 -0.49 0.89
N TYR A 25 -12.03 -1.11 -0.06
CA TYR A 25 -10.65 -1.56 0.09
C TYR A 25 -9.84 -1.14 -1.12
N SER A 26 -8.69 -0.53 -0.88
CA SER A 26 -7.78 -0.16 -1.95
C SER A 26 -7.19 -1.39 -2.62
N ILE A 27 -7.08 -1.33 -3.94
CA ILE A 27 -6.43 -2.37 -4.73
C ILE A 27 -4.93 -2.29 -4.46
N CYS A 28 -4.29 -3.42 -4.16
CA CYS A 28 -2.87 -3.51 -3.85
C CYS A 28 -2.04 -4.26 -4.92
N SER A 29 -2.70 -4.83 -5.93
CA SER A 29 -2.04 -5.39 -7.11
C SER A 29 -1.62 -4.31 -8.10
N SER A 30 -0.64 -4.65 -8.96
CA SER A 30 -0.32 -3.85 -10.15
C SER A 30 -1.45 -3.99 -11.19
N PRO A 31 -1.82 -2.90 -11.90
CA PRO A 31 -2.74 -3.01 -13.05
C PRO A 31 -2.25 -3.98 -14.13
N LYS A 32 -0.93 -4.18 -14.23
CA LYS A 32 -0.30 -5.09 -15.20
C LYS A 32 -0.37 -6.56 -14.82
N SER A 33 -0.68 -6.87 -13.55
CA SER A 33 -0.73 -8.25 -13.07
C SER A 33 -1.90 -9.08 -13.63
N GLY A 34 -2.91 -8.44 -14.20
CA GLY A 34 -4.17 -9.08 -14.62
C GLY A 34 -5.06 -9.53 -13.44
N LEU A 35 -4.66 -9.24 -12.21
CA LEU A 35 -5.36 -9.60 -10.98
C LEU A 35 -5.89 -8.34 -10.27
N LEU A 36 -7.10 -8.44 -9.72
CA LEU A 36 -7.62 -7.46 -8.77
C LEU A 36 -7.47 -8.04 -7.37
N THR A 37 -6.51 -7.51 -6.62
CA THR A 37 -6.21 -7.97 -5.25
C THR A 37 -6.43 -6.84 -4.25
N VAL A 38 -7.13 -7.13 -3.17
CA VAL A 38 -7.27 -6.26 -2.01
C VAL A 38 -6.72 -6.97 -0.77
N ALA A 39 -6.20 -6.23 0.19
CA ALA A 39 -5.77 -6.76 1.47
C ALA A 39 -6.66 -6.20 2.59
N ILE A 40 -7.17 -7.08 3.42
CA ILE A 40 -8.11 -6.75 4.49
C ILE A 40 -7.45 -7.04 5.84
N LYS A 41 -6.99 -5.97 6.51
CA LYS A 41 -6.47 -6.07 7.87
C LYS A 41 -7.62 -6.36 8.84
N CYS A 42 -7.48 -7.38 9.68
CA CYS A 42 -8.44 -7.66 10.73
C CYS A 42 -8.47 -6.49 11.72
N VAL A 43 -9.66 -6.01 12.03
CA VAL A 43 -9.90 -4.93 13.00
C VAL A 43 -10.78 -5.48 14.13
N GLU A 44 -10.37 -5.27 15.37
CA GLU A 44 -11.15 -5.68 16.55
C GLU A 44 -12.58 -5.09 16.48
N GLY A 45 -13.58 -5.94 16.59
CA GLY A 45 -14.99 -5.56 16.45
C GLY A 45 -15.45 -5.20 15.04
N GLY A 46 -14.60 -5.32 14.05
CA GLY A 46 -14.93 -5.01 12.65
C GLY A 46 -15.74 -6.13 11.99
N VAL A 47 -17.02 -5.86 11.66
CA VAL A 47 -17.92 -6.88 11.09
C VAL A 47 -17.38 -7.48 9.79
N PHE A 48 -17.07 -6.64 8.80
CA PHE A 48 -16.62 -7.12 7.49
C PHE A 48 -15.19 -7.68 7.55
N SER A 49 -14.28 -7.02 8.27
CA SER A 49 -12.89 -7.46 8.35
C SER A 49 -12.76 -8.82 9.05
N ASN A 50 -13.52 -9.05 10.12
CA ASN A 50 -13.52 -10.34 10.80
C ASN A 50 -14.15 -11.43 9.90
N TYR A 51 -15.29 -11.16 9.26
CA TYR A 51 -15.87 -12.07 8.29
C TYR A 51 -14.88 -12.44 7.17
N ALA A 52 -14.19 -11.45 6.60
CA ALA A 52 -13.23 -11.68 5.52
C ALA A 52 -12.02 -12.53 5.96
N ASN A 53 -11.56 -12.38 7.20
CA ASN A 53 -10.41 -13.13 7.71
C ASN A 53 -10.78 -14.51 8.26
N GLU A 54 -11.99 -14.69 8.81
CA GLU A 54 -12.38 -15.90 9.53
C GLU A 54 -13.28 -16.83 8.72
N ALA A 55 -14.17 -16.28 7.88
CA ALA A 55 -15.22 -17.05 7.22
C ALA A 55 -15.08 -17.15 5.71
N LEU A 56 -14.61 -16.09 5.03
CA LEU A 56 -14.48 -16.07 3.57
C LEU A 56 -13.43 -17.07 3.09
N ARG A 57 -13.76 -17.85 2.06
CA ARG A 57 -12.88 -18.90 1.50
C ARG A 57 -12.83 -18.78 -0.03
N GLU A 58 -11.81 -19.41 -0.61
CA GLU A 58 -11.72 -19.57 -2.07
C GLU A 58 -12.97 -20.27 -2.62
N GLY A 59 -13.55 -19.70 -3.68
CA GLY A 59 -14.79 -20.16 -4.28
C GLY A 59 -16.04 -19.46 -3.76
N ASP A 60 -15.95 -18.66 -2.69
CA ASP A 60 -17.08 -17.88 -2.20
C ASP A 60 -17.40 -16.69 -3.12
N TYR A 61 -18.66 -16.26 -3.10
CA TYR A 61 -19.13 -15.12 -3.85
C TYR A 61 -19.13 -13.86 -3.01
N VAL A 62 -18.52 -12.79 -3.55
CA VAL A 62 -18.54 -11.45 -2.98
C VAL A 62 -18.97 -10.47 -4.09
N GLU A 63 -19.90 -9.58 -3.78
CA GLU A 63 -20.22 -8.50 -4.70
C GLU A 63 -19.10 -7.46 -4.68
N VAL A 64 -18.66 -7.03 -5.87
CA VAL A 64 -17.56 -6.08 -6.03
C VAL A 64 -18.02 -4.93 -6.92
N SER A 65 -17.83 -3.67 -6.48
CA SER A 65 -18.06 -2.50 -7.32
C SER A 65 -17.03 -2.41 -8.46
N ALA A 66 -17.33 -1.59 -9.48
CA ALA A 66 -16.27 -1.13 -10.37
C ALA A 66 -15.16 -0.40 -9.55
N PRO A 67 -13.90 -0.39 -10.03
CA PRO A 67 -12.83 0.38 -9.42
C PRO A 67 -13.10 1.87 -9.44
N GLU A 68 -12.88 2.54 -8.30
CA GLU A 68 -13.18 3.95 -8.09
C GLU A 68 -12.02 4.65 -7.36
N GLY A 69 -12.06 6.00 -7.31
CA GLY A 69 -11.14 6.82 -6.52
C GLY A 69 -10.29 7.76 -7.35
N ARG A 70 -9.82 8.82 -6.66
CA ARG A 70 -8.98 9.89 -7.24
C ARG A 70 -7.53 9.86 -6.78
N PHE A 71 -7.21 8.97 -5.83
CA PHE A 71 -5.84 8.75 -5.38
C PHE A 71 -5.15 7.82 -6.39
N VAL A 72 -4.74 8.37 -7.52
CA VAL A 72 -4.22 7.58 -8.64
C VAL A 72 -2.85 8.06 -9.09
N PHE A 73 -2.07 7.13 -9.58
CA PHE A 73 -0.91 7.36 -10.39
C PHE A 73 -1.31 7.23 -11.87
N GLU A 74 -1.06 8.29 -12.64
CA GLU A 74 -1.21 8.26 -14.09
C GLU A 74 0.13 7.89 -14.70
N ASN A 75 0.20 6.66 -15.17
CA ASN A 75 1.41 6.11 -15.74
C ASN A 75 1.52 6.52 -17.21
N ASP A 76 2.51 7.33 -17.54
CA ASP A 76 2.86 7.76 -18.88
C ASP A 76 4.15 7.09 -19.40
N ASN A 77 4.61 6.05 -18.71
CA ASN A 77 5.88 5.33 -18.94
C ASN A 77 7.13 6.23 -18.90
N SER A 78 7.03 7.47 -18.43
CA SER A 78 8.19 8.32 -18.22
C SER A 78 8.84 8.03 -16.87
N LYS A 79 10.15 8.33 -16.77
CA LYS A 79 10.87 8.31 -15.51
C LYS A 79 10.19 9.23 -14.50
N LYS A 80 9.91 8.72 -13.31
CA LYS A 80 9.33 9.46 -12.19
C LYS A 80 10.04 9.12 -10.88
N ILE A 81 10.11 10.09 -10.00
CA ILE A 81 10.65 9.92 -8.66
C ILE A 81 9.56 10.27 -7.65
N PHE A 82 9.18 9.28 -6.84
CA PHE A 82 8.06 9.38 -5.92
C PHE A 82 8.50 9.34 -4.47
N PHE A 83 7.77 10.04 -3.62
CA PHE A 83 7.84 9.91 -2.18
C PHE A 83 6.48 9.48 -1.63
N GLY A 84 6.44 8.33 -0.98
CA GLY A 84 5.23 7.77 -0.34
C GLY A 84 5.32 7.81 1.18
N VAL A 85 4.23 8.16 1.82
CA VAL A 85 4.06 8.05 3.27
C VAL A 85 2.85 7.17 3.54
N ALA A 86 3.07 6.03 4.20
CA ALA A 86 2.03 5.07 4.54
C ALA A 86 1.98 4.80 6.05
N ALA A 87 0.78 4.64 6.61
CA ALA A 87 0.59 4.18 7.97
C ALA A 87 -0.36 2.97 8.00
N GLY A 88 0.13 1.85 8.54
CA GLY A 88 -0.64 0.61 8.65
C GLY A 88 -1.24 0.17 7.32
N SER A 89 -2.58 0.04 7.24
CA SER A 89 -3.28 -0.37 6.02
C SER A 89 -3.27 0.66 4.89
N GLY A 90 -2.86 1.91 5.14
CA GLY A 90 -2.64 2.91 4.10
C GLY A 90 -1.56 2.54 3.09
N ILE A 91 -0.80 1.48 3.36
CA ILE A 91 0.14 0.90 2.39
C ILE A 91 -0.56 0.34 1.14
N THR A 92 -1.81 -0.12 1.23
CA THR A 92 -2.47 -0.85 0.13
C THR A 92 -2.53 -0.06 -1.19
N PRO A 93 -3.03 1.20 -1.25
CA PRO A 93 -3.01 1.96 -2.50
C PRO A 93 -1.60 2.36 -2.92
N ILE A 94 -0.72 2.65 -1.96
CA ILE A 94 0.68 3.02 -2.23
C ILE A 94 1.44 1.83 -2.82
N LEU A 95 1.20 0.60 -2.34
CA LEU A 95 1.82 -0.61 -2.87
C LEU A 95 1.46 -0.85 -4.34
N SER A 96 0.20 -0.65 -4.72
CA SER A 96 -0.23 -0.70 -6.13
C SER A 96 0.55 0.30 -6.99
N ILE A 97 0.74 1.54 -6.48
CA ILE A 97 1.50 2.59 -7.18
C ILE A 97 3.00 2.23 -7.26
N ILE A 98 3.59 1.69 -6.19
CA ILE A 98 4.98 1.22 -6.18
C ILE A 98 5.18 0.18 -7.30
N LYS A 99 4.36 -0.86 -7.33
CA LYS A 99 4.39 -1.92 -8.35
C LYS A 99 4.31 -1.33 -9.76
N ASP A 100 3.26 -0.55 -10.02
CA ASP A 100 3.03 0.04 -11.34
C ASP A 100 4.19 0.94 -11.77
N SER A 101 4.69 1.79 -10.89
CA SER A 101 5.78 2.72 -11.21
C SER A 101 7.11 2.02 -11.50
N LEU A 102 7.49 1.03 -10.68
CA LEU A 102 8.75 0.31 -10.82
C LEU A 102 8.75 -0.68 -12.00
N GLU A 103 7.59 -1.25 -12.33
CA GLU A 103 7.38 -2.16 -13.45
C GLU A 103 7.26 -1.42 -14.81
N SER A 104 6.93 -0.15 -14.79
CA SER A 104 6.65 0.63 -16.00
C SER A 104 7.84 1.33 -16.58
N ASN A 105 8.83 1.67 -15.75
CA ASN A 105 10.02 2.36 -16.19
C ASN A 105 11.22 2.00 -15.31
N ASP A 106 12.29 1.54 -15.93
CA ASP A 106 13.50 1.05 -15.25
C ASP A 106 14.34 2.16 -14.58
N GLU A 107 14.04 3.42 -14.83
CA GLU A 107 14.70 4.56 -14.19
C GLU A 107 13.86 5.20 -13.08
N SER A 108 12.59 4.84 -12.95
CA SER A 108 11.72 5.37 -11.89
C SER A 108 12.17 4.90 -10.52
N LYS A 109 12.05 5.80 -9.53
CA LYS A 109 12.42 5.54 -8.14
C LYS A 109 11.24 5.79 -7.21
N PHE A 110 11.17 5.02 -6.13
CA PHE A 110 10.17 5.19 -5.09
C PHE A 110 10.83 5.17 -3.71
N ILE A 111 10.63 6.23 -2.94
CA ILE A 111 11.06 6.33 -1.54
C ILE A 111 9.79 6.21 -0.68
N LEU A 112 9.77 5.21 0.20
CA LEU A 112 8.64 4.92 1.09
C LEU A 112 9.03 5.18 2.55
N LEU A 113 8.25 6.00 3.24
CA LEU A 113 8.24 6.12 4.69
C LEU A 113 7.02 5.35 5.21
N TYR A 114 7.27 4.24 5.94
CA TYR A 114 6.21 3.31 6.34
C TYR A 114 6.13 3.13 7.85
N ALA A 115 5.03 3.58 8.44
CA ALA A 115 4.78 3.50 9.87
C ALA A 115 3.84 2.36 10.26
N ASN A 116 4.23 1.60 11.28
CA ASN A 116 3.44 0.53 11.88
C ASN A 116 3.58 0.52 13.41
N LYS A 117 2.89 -0.39 14.09
CA LYS A 117 3.06 -0.58 15.52
C LYS A 117 4.33 -1.38 15.82
N SER A 118 4.54 -2.46 15.07
CA SER A 118 5.67 -3.40 15.17
C SER A 118 5.94 -4.04 13.81
N VAL A 119 6.99 -4.83 13.70
CA VAL A 119 7.28 -5.65 12.50
C VAL A 119 6.13 -6.62 12.21
N GLU A 120 5.59 -7.26 13.23
CA GLU A 120 4.49 -8.23 13.11
C GLU A 120 3.19 -7.57 12.58
N ASP A 121 2.94 -6.31 12.96
CA ASP A 121 1.79 -5.53 12.48
C ASP A 121 1.96 -5.01 11.03
N THR A 122 3.15 -5.17 10.43
CA THR A 122 3.49 -4.60 9.12
C THR A 122 2.91 -5.42 7.99
N MET A 123 1.88 -4.89 7.33
CA MET A 123 1.32 -5.52 6.13
C MET A 123 2.37 -5.54 5.02
N PHE A 124 2.41 -6.64 4.27
CA PHE A 124 3.34 -6.84 3.13
C PHE A 124 4.83 -6.73 3.49
N HIS A 125 5.19 -7.02 4.75
CA HIS A 125 6.59 -6.91 5.20
C HIS A 125 7.57 -7.66 4.28
N LEU A 126 7.31 -8.94 3.99
CA LEU A 126 8.16 -9.75 3.12
C LEU A 126 8.23 -9.21 1.69
N GLU A 127 7.09 -8.79 1.13
CA GLU A 127 7.05 -8.22 -0.22
C GLU A 127 7.83 -6.90 -0.33
N ILE A 128 7.78 -6.07 0.73
CA ILE A 128 8.58 -4.82 0.80
C ILE A 128 10.07 -5.14 0.89
N GLU A 129 10.48 -6.14 1.65
CA GLU A 129 11.89 -6.59 1.70
C GLU A 129 12.35 -7.17 0.35
N ASP A 130 11.48 -7.90 -0.36
CA ASP A 130 11.74 -8.35 -1.72
C ASP A 130 11.93 -7.18 -2.69
N PHE A 131 11.12 -6.13 -2.58
CA PHE A 131 11.33 -4.90 -3.38
C PHE A 131 12.65 -4.22 -3.08
N LYS A 132 13.05 -4.12 -1.82
CA LYS A 132 14.37 -3.57 -1.44
C LYS A 132 15.52 -4.36 -2.07
N SER A 133 15.37 -5.68 -2.17
CA SER A 133 16.36 -6.57 -2.76
C SER A 133 16.40 -6.48 -4.29
N ASN A 134 15.22 -6.54 -4.92
CA ASN A 134 15.08 -6.61 -6.38
C ASN A 134 15.28 -5.24 -7.06
N TYR A 135 14.93 -4.14 -6.36
CA TYR A 135 15.02 -2.76 -6.85
C TYR A 135 15.98 -1.91 -6.01
N ASN A 136 17.10 -2.47 -5.56
CA ASN A 136 18.01 -1.89 -4.55
C ASN A 136 18.52 -0.46 -4.85
N SER A 137 18.54 -0.03 -6.13
CA SER A 137 18.90 1.33 -6.55
C SER A 137 17.69 2.24 -6.84
N ARG A 138 16.48 1.70 -6.78
CA ARG A 138 15.24 2.38 -7.18
C ARG A 138 14.13 2.38 -6.13
N PHE A 139 14.18 1.45 -5.17
CA PHE A 139 13.23 1.37 -4.07
C PHE A 139 13.93 1.48 -2.72
N PHE A 140 13.51 2.47 -1.93
CA PHE A 140 14.02 2.72 -0.59
C PHE A 140 12.85 2.73 0.39
N CYS A 141 12.96 2.00 1.50
CA CYS A 141 11.92 1.96 2.52
C CYS A 141 12.51 2.28 3.89
N TYR A 142 11.94 3.28 4.55
CA TYR A 142 12.23 3.70 5.92
C TYR A 142 11.07 3.26 6.81
N ASN A 143 11.34 2.30 7.69
CA ASN A 143 10.35 1.79 8.62
C ASN A 143 10.37 2.60 9.92
N ILE A 144 9.18 2.94 10.45
CA ILE A 144 8.98 3.55 11.76
C ILE A 144 8.04 2.66 12.57
N TYR A 145 8.46 2.27 13.78
CA TYR A 145 7.64 1.47 14.68
C TYR A 145 7.30 2.24 15.96
N SER A 146 6.01 2.30 16.29
CA SER A 146 5.55 3.07 17.47
C SER A 146 5.55 2.28 18.78
N ARG A 147 5.72 0.96 18.72
CA ARG A 147 5.68 0.06 19.88
C ARG A 147 6.85 -0.92 19.97
N GLU A 148 7.77 -0.85 19.02
CA GLU A 148 8.92 -1.73 18.94
C GLU A 148 10.14 -0.90 18.57
N ASN A 149 11.27 -1.14 19.27
CA ASN A 149 12.57 -0.59 18.89
C ASN A 149 13.37 -1.68 18.18
N ASN A 150 13.61 -1.48 16.90
CA ASN A 150 14.32 -2.44 16.05
C ASN A 150 15.54 -1.78 15.43
N ILE A 151 16.64 -2.51 15.29
CA ILE A 151 17.94 -2.00 14.85
C ILE A 151 17.93 -1.41 13.42
N ASN A 152 17.00 -1.84 12.59
CA ASN A 152 16.87 -1.41 11.19
C ASN A 152 15.67 -0.47 10.96
N SER A 153 15.17 0.17 12.01
CA SER A 153 14.00 1.05 11.92
C SER A 153 14.14 2.22 12.91
N GLU A 154 13.35 3.25 12.66
CA GLU A 154 13.18 4.36 13.58
C GLU A 154 12.08 4.06 14.60
N TYR A 155 12.18 4.63 15.78
CA TYR A 155 11.18 4.49 16.85
C TYR A 155 10.30 5.74 16.93
N GLY A 156 8.99 5.57 16.88
CA GLY A 156 8.05 6.67 17.08
C GLY A 156 6.88 6.67 16.10
N ARG A 157 6.41 7.87 15.79
CA ARG A 157 5.36 8.15 14.80
C ARG A 157 5.89 9.07 13.73
N ILE A 158 5.29 9.00 12.54
CA ILE A 158 5.63 9.94 11.46
C ILE A 158 5.34 11.37 11.92
N ASP A 159 6.36 12.19 11.82
CA ASP A 159 6.31 13.63 12.01
C ASP A 159 7.14 14.35 10.94
N SER A 160 7.19 15.67 11.00
CA SER A 160 7.98 16.48 10.06
C SER A 160 9.49 16.20 10.15
N GLY A 161 9.98 15.77 11.31
CA GLY A 161 11.38 15.41 11.51
C GLY A 161 11.76 14.19 10.69
N PHE A 162 10.99 13.11 10.75
CA PHE A 162 11.22 11.90 9.97
C PHE A 162 11.05 12.11 8.47
N ILE A 163 10.06 12.90 8.06
CA ILE A 163 9.90 13.26 6.64
C ILE A 163 11.12 14.01 6.15
N ASN A 164 11.57 15.03 6.89
CA ASN A 164 12.74 15.81 6.53
C ASN A 164 14.03 14.97 6.55
N TYR A 165 14.15 14.03 7.48
CA TYR A 165 15.27 13.10 7.51
C TYR A 165 15.32 12.28 6.22
N CYS A 166 14.21 11.63 5.83
CA CYS A 166 14.15 10.83 4.60
C CYS A 166 14.43 11.68 3.34
N LEU A 167 13.87 12.89 3.25
CA LEU A 167 14.12 13.79 2.12
C LEU A 167 15.58 14.22 2.04
N LYS A 168 16.26 14.43 3.16
CA LYS A 168 17.69 14.77 3.19
C LYS A 168 18.59 13.63 2.75
N GLN A 169 18.22 12.36 3.02
CA GLN A 169 18.97 11.20 2.53
C GLN A 169 18.93 11.07 1.00
N HIS A 170 17.97 11.75 0.36
CA HIS A 170 17.74 11.76 -1.09
C HIS A 170 17.72 13.20 -1.63
N SER A 171 18.53 14.10 -1.07
CA SER A 171 18.56 15.52 -1.43
C SER A 171 18.98 15.79 -2.89
N GLU A 172 19.61 14.82 -3.54
CA GLU A 172 19.98 14.88 -4.96
C GLU A 172 18.79 14.58 -5.90
N LEU A 173 17.66 14.06 -5.37
CA LEU A 173 16.49 13.71 -6.16
C LEU A 173 15.46 14.85 -6.20
N ASN A 174 14.90 15.07 -7.39
CA ASN A 174 13.75 15.94 -7.57
C ASN A 174 12.48 15.07 -7.62
N PHE A 175 11.63 15.19 -6.62
CA PHE A 175 10.41 14.39 -6.51
C PHE A 175 9.30 14.95 -7.41
N ASP A 176 8.75 14.09 -8.28
CA ASP A 176 7.65 14.43 -9.17
C ASP A 176 6.30 14.45 -8.45
N LYS A 177 6.11 13.56 -7.47
CA LYS A 177 4.82 13.45 -6.76
C LYS A 177 5.01 12.85 -5.36
N PHE A 178 4.13 13.29 -4.46
CA PHE A 178 4.01 12.78 -3.09
C PHE A 178 2.67 12.06 -2.92
N PHE A 179 2.72 10.87 -2.29
CA PHE A 179 1.54 10.08 -1.94
C PHE A 179 1.47 9.90 -0.43
N ILE A 180 0.35 10.23 0.20
CA ILE A 180 0.16 10.12 1.66
C ILE A 180 -1.15 9.38 1.93
N CYS A 181 -1.06 8.27 2.68
CA CYS A 181 -2.22 7.45 3.05
C CYS A 181 -2.08 6.79 4.44
#